data_d0c956f57db1966d2756e89f90da16a6
#
_entry.id   d0c956f57db1966d2756e89f90da16a6
#
_cell.length_a   1.000
_cell.length_b   1.000
_cell.length_c   1.000
_cell.angle_alpha   90.00
_cell.angle_beta   90.00
_cell.angle_gamma   90.00
#
_symmetry.space_group_name_H-M   'P 1'
#
loop_
_entity.id
_entity.type
_entity.pdbx_description
1 polymer ?
#
loop_
_entity_poly.entity_id
_entity_poly.type
_entity_poly.pdbx_seq_one_letter_code
_entity_poly.pdbx_strand_id
1 'polypeptide(L)'
;MYSDYDRPYMIERIVSALTYPTMGMIGFIWLILGLITHAKLRPFTQYHIFQSIFLSIGYVIISILLGVLSNILSVIPLINKLTAQIIFWLNMPAIFGYSLIQACIYSVIIYLTVTAFMGKFSYLPWVSDIIKQNIR
;
A
#
# COMPACT_ATOMS: atom_id res chain seq x y z
N MET A 1 0.12 -7.48 -22.41
CA MET A 1 -1.15 -7.30 -23.13
C MET A 1 -2.06 -8.48 -22.82
N TYR A 2 -3.27 -8.22 -22.36
CA TYR A 2 -4.21 -9.29 -22.04
C TYR A 2 -4.91 -9.77 -23.33
N SER A 3 -5.05 -11.09 -23.47
CA SER A 3 -6.05 -11.63 -24.39
C SER A 3 -7.44 -11.23 -23.88
N ASP A 4 -8.44 -11.25 -24.74
CA ASP A 4 -9.82 -10.93 -24.34
C ASP A 4 -10.32 -11.82 -23.18
N TYR A 5 -9.76 -13.01 -23.05
CA TYR A 5 -10.03 -13.94 -21.96
C TYR A 5 -9.41 -13.52 -20.62
N ASP A 6 -8.35 -12.72 -20.66
CA ASP A 6 -7.59 -12.36 -19.46
C ASP A 6 -7.96 -10.99 -18.88
N ARG A 7 -8.89 -10.29 -19.53
CA ARG A 7 -9.36 -9.00 -19.03
C ARG A 7 -10.10 -9.18 -17.71
N PRO A 8 -9.71 -8.41 -16.67
CA PRO A 8 -10.41 -8.51 -15.40
C PRO A 8 -11.85 -8.03 -15.52
N TYR A 9 -12.76 -8.72 -14.83
CA TYR A 9 -14.14 -8.29 -14.75
C TYR A 9 -14.26 -6.96 -13.98
N MET A 10 -15.37 -6.24 -14.20
CA MET A 10 -15.63 -4.97 -13.52
C MET A 10 -15.58 -5.13 -11.99
N ILE A 11 -16.15 -6.21 -11.46
CA ILE A 11 -16.14 -6.47 -10.01
C ILE A 11 -14.72 -6.70 -9.49
N GLU A 12 -13.86 -7.38 -10.23
CA GLU A 12 -12.46 -7.58 -9.84
C GLU A 12 -11.70 -6.28 -9.82
N ARG A 13 -11.95 -5.40 -10.79
CA ARG A 13 -11.34 -4.08 -10.85
C ARG A 13 -11.78 -3.20 -9.67
N ILE A 14 -13.08 -3.24 -9.33
CA ILE A 14 -13.61 -2.48 -8.19
C ILE A 14 -13.02 -3.00 -6.88
N VAL A 15 -13.01 -4.30 -6.65
CA VAL A 15 -12.44 -4.90 -5.44
C VAL A 15 -10.95 -4.57 -5.33
N SER A 16 -10.21 -4.74 -6.42
CA SER A 16 -8.78 -4.42 -6.46
C SER A 16 -8.50 -2.93 -6.17
N ALA A 17 -9.33 -2.05 -6.71
CA ALA A 17 -9.20 -0.61 -6.45
C ALA A 17 -9.50 -0.26 -4.99
N LEU A 18 -10.55 -0.84 -4.41
CA LEU A 18 -10.97 -0.56 -3.03
C LEU A 18 -10.02 -1.14 -1.99
N THR A 19 -9.21 -2.15 -2.34
CA THR A 19 -8.27 -2.74 -1.38
C THR A 19 -7.18 -1.76 -0.94
N TYR A 20 -6.80 -0.78 -1.77
CA TYR A 20 -5.76 0.19 -1.42
C TYR A 20 -6.22 1.21 -0.37
N PRO A 21 -7.36 1.93 -0.55
CA PRO A 21 -7.82 2.89 0.45
C PRO A 21 -8.18 2.24 1.79
N THR A 22 -8.56 0.96 1.79
CA THR A 22 -8.93 0.21 3.00
C THR A 22 -7.74 -0.51 3.63
N MET A 23 -6.51 -0.24 3.19
CA MET A 23 -5.29 -0.86 3.69
C MET A 23 -5.30 -2.39 3.59
N GLY A 24 -5.93 -2.92 2.54
CA GLY A 24 -5.98 -4.36 2.27
C GLY A 24 -7.13 -5.10 2.94
N MET A 25 -7.99 -4.45 3.72
CA MET A 25 -9.10 -5.11 4.41
C MET A 25 -10.10 -5.74 3.45
N ILE A 26 -10.54 -5.00 2.45
CA ILE A 26 -11.48 -5.52 1.43
C ILE A 26 -10.84 -6.67 0.66
N GLY A 27 -9.57 -6.53 0.29
CA GLY A 27 -8.83 -7.59 -0.38
C GLY A 27 -8.70 -8.84 0.47
N PHE A 28 -8.43 -8.69 1.75
CA PHE A 28 -8.32 -9.80 2.68
C PHE A 28 -9.67 -10.54 2.82
N ILE A 29 -10.76 -9.80 2.96
CA ILE A 29 -12.12 -10.39 2.99
C ILE A 29 -12.39 -11.16 1.69
N TRP A 30 -12.02 -10.59 0.54
CA TRP A 30 -12.19 -11.22 -0.75
C TRP A 30 -11.39 -12.52 -0.88
N LEU A 31 -10.17 -12.54 -0.33
CA LEU A 31 -9.36 -13.77 -0.28
C LEU A 31 -10.04 -14.86 0.56
N ILE A 32 -10.56 -14.50 1.74
CA ILE A 32 -11.26 -15.44 2.61
C ILE A 32 -12.49 -16.02 1.91
N LEU A 33 -13.27 -15.17 1.26
CA LEU A 33 -14.44 -15.62 0.49
C LEU A 33 -14.02 -16.57 -0.64
N GLY A 34 -12.92 -16.27 -1.32
CA GLY A 34 -12.39 -17.15 -2.36
C GLY A 34 -11.96 -18.51 -1.80
N LEU A 35 -11.36 -18.55 -0.62
CA LEU A 35 -11.00 -19.80 0.03
C LEU A 35 -12.20 -20.63 0.44
N ILE A 36 -13.21 -20.00 1.03
CA ILE A 36 -14.43 -20.67 1.49
C ILE A 36 -15.23 -21.24 0.30
N THR A 37 -15.32 -20.48 -0.78
CA THR A 37 -16.06 -20.89 -1.98
C THR A 37 -15.25 -21.75 -2.94
N HIS A 38 -13.98 -22.02 -2.63
CA HIS A 38 -13.02 -22.72 -3.50
C HIS A 38 -12.89 -22.07 -4.89
N ALA A 39 -13.18 -20.77 -4.99
CA ALA A 39 -13.03 -20.02 -6.22
C ALA A 39 -11.56 -19.68 -6.48
N LYS A 40 -11.11 -19.87 -7.72
CA LYS A 40 -9.77 -19.43 -8.11
C LYS A 40 -9.81 -17.94 -8.43
N LEU A 41 -9.03 -17.17 -7.69
CA LEU A 41 -8.85 -15.76 -7.98
C LEU A 41 -7.92 -15.59 -9.18
N ARG A 42 -8.24 -14.63 -10.03
CA ARG A 42 -7.39 -14.32 -11.18
C ARG A 42 -6.09 -13.68 -10.73
N PRO A 43 -5.01 -13.84 -11.49
CA PRO A 43 -3.71 -13.23 -11.15
C PRO A 43 -3.78 -11.72 -10.95
N PHE A 44 -4.62 -11.02 -11.70
CA PHE A 44 -4.83 -9.57 -11.55
C PHE A 44 -5.33 -9.22 -10.13
N THR A 45 -6.38 -9.90 -9.67
CA THR A 45 -6.96 -9.66 -8.35
C THR A 45 -5.97 -10.04 -7.25
N GLN A 46 -5.32 -11.19 -7.37
CA GLN A 46 -4.29 -11.63 -6.42
C GLN A 46 -3.16 -10.61 -6.33
N TYR A 47 -2.68 -10.12 -7.46
CA TYR A 47 -1.61 -9.14 -7.51
C TYR A 47 -1.93 -7.88 -6.68
N HIS A 48 -3.09 -7.28 -6.94
CA HIS A 48 -3.48 -6.06 -6.23
C HIS A 48 -3.77 -6.29 -4.75
N ILE A 49 -4.39 -7.41 -4.40
CA ILE A 49 -4.66 -7.76 -3.00
C ILE A 49 -3.35 -7.95 -2.24
N PHE A 50 -2.43 -8.75 -2.77
CA PHE A 50 -1.14 -8.98 -2.12
C PHE A 50 -0.32 -7.69 -2.04
N GLN A 51 -0.33 -6.86 -3.08
CA GLN A 51 0.37 -5.59 -3.08
C GLN A 51 -0.17 -4.66 -1.98
N SER A 52 -1.48 -4.57 -1.81
CA SER A 52 -2.08 -3.73 -0.76
C SER A 52 -1.77 -4.24 0.65
N ILE A 53 -1.80 -5.55 0.86
CA ILE A 53 -1.45 -6.17 2.15
C ILE A 53 0.02 -5.93 2.46
N PHE A 54 0.91 -6.14 1.49
CA PHE A 54 2.34 -5.88 1.65
C PHE A 54 2.63 -4.43 2.01
N LEU A 55 1.96 -3.50 1.35
CA LEU A 55 2.11 -2.07 1.65
C LEU A 55 1.64 -1.73 3.06
N SER A 56 0.52 -2.30 3.49
CA SER A 56 -0.01 -2.08 4.84
C SER A 56 0.92 -2.62 5.92
N ILE A 57 1.41 -3.84 5.74
CA ILE A 57 2.37 -4.45 6.66
C ILE A 57 3.68 -3.64 6.69
N GLY A 58 4.19 -3.28 5.52
CA GLY A 58 5.39 -2.46 5.40
C GLY A 58 5.24 -1.11 6.09
N TYR A 59 4.11 -0.45 5.91
CA TYR A 59 3.80 0.82 6.58
C TYR A 59 3.82 0.67 8.10
N VAL A 60 3.17 -0.36 8.64
CA VAL A 60 3.14 -0.61 10.08
C VAL A 60 4.55 -0.88 10.62
N ILE A 61 5.33 -1.72 9.96
CA ILE A 61 6.71 -2.04 10.37
C ILE A 61 7.58 -0.79 10.37
N ILE A 62 7.55 -0.01 9.29
CA ILE A 62 8.33 1.23 9.17
C ILE A 62 7.91 2.23 10.24
N SER A 63 6.61 2.37 10.51
CA SER A 63 6.11 3.28 11.54
C SER A 63 6.59 2.89 12.93
N ILE A 64 6.60 1.60 13.26
CA ILE A 64 7.13 1.10 14.54
C ILE A 64 8.63 1.37 14.64
N LEU A 65 9.40 1.05 13.60
CA LEU A 65 10.84 1.25 13.60
C LEU A 65 11.20 2.73 13.74
N LEU A 66 10.53 3.62 13.03
CA LEU A 66 10.75 5.06 13.13
C LEU A 66 10.35 5.59 14.50
N GLY A 67 9.26 5.09 15.10
CA GLY A 67 8.85 5.44 16.45
C GLY A 67 9.89 5.06 17.49
N VAL A 68 10.40 3.83 17.44
CA VAL A 68 11.46 3.35 18.33
C VAL A 68 12.73 4.17 18.14
N LEU A 69 13.14 4.40 16.90
CA LEU A 69 14.33 5.20 16.60
C LEU A 69 14.20 6.63 17.12
N SER A 70 13.04 7.26 16.93
CA SER A 70 12.77 8.61 17.43
C SER A 70 12.85 8.66 18.95
N ASN A 71 12.31 7.67 19.65
CA ASN A 71 12.37 7.58 21.11
C ASN A 71 13.82 7.45 21.61
N ILE A 72 14.62 6.62 20.95
CA ILE A 72 16.04 6.46 21.30
C ILE A 72 16.80 7.78 21.09
N LEU A 73 16.62 8.43 19.95
CA LEU A 73 17.29 9.68 19.62
C LEU A 73 16.85 10.83 20.52
N SER A 74 15.63 10.82 21.04
CA SER A 74 15.12 11.88 21.92
C SER A 74 15.80 11.91 23.29
N VAL A 75 16.41 10.81 23.71
CA VAL A 75 17.13 10.72 24.99
C VAL A 75 18.53 11.36 24.92
N ILE A 76 19.11 11.47 23.74
CA ILE A 76 20.48 11.98 23.57
C ILE A 76 20.44 13.50 23.47
N PRO A 77 21.18 14.26 24.38
CA PRO A 77 21.27 15.71 24.28
C PRO A 77 21.84 16.16 22.94
N LEU A 78 21.42 17.31 22.44
CA LEU A 78 21.74 17.87 21.12
C LEU A 78 21.02 17.13 19.96
N ILE A 79 21.08 15.80 19.92
CA ILE A 79 20.41 15.00 18.89
C ILE A 79 18.90 15.10 19.05
N ASN A 80 18.39 15.19 20.28
CA ASN A 80 16.94 15.35 20.52
C ASN A 80 16.39 16.63 19.88
N LYS A 81 17.12 17.73 19.93
CA LYS A 81 16.71 19.00 19.30
C LYS A 81 16.66 18.87 17.77
N LEU A 82 17.69 18.25 17.20
CA LEU A 82 17.75 18.00 15.76
C LEU A 82 16.63 17.07 15.32
N THR A 83 16.39 15.98 16.05
CA THR A 83 15.32 15.03 15.77
C THR A 83 13.95 15.70 15.85
N ALA A 84 13.70 16.48 16.91
CA ALA A 84 12.45 17.21 17.07
C ALA A 84 12.22 18.20 15.91
N GLN A 85 13.27 18.88 15.46
CA GLN A 85 13.17 19.82 14.35
C GLN A 85 12.89 19.10 13.03
N ILE A 86 13.52 17.97 12.77
CA ILE A 86 13.26 17.16 11.57
C ILE A 86 11.82 16.65 11.59
N ILE A 87 11.35 16.11 12.71
CA ILE A 87 9.97 15.61 12.85
C ILE A 87 8.98 16.77 12.66
N PHE A 88 9.27 17.94 13.20
CA PHE A 88 8.42 19.12 13.02
C PHE A 88 8.28 19.48 11.53
N TRP A 89 9.39 19.57 10.79
CA TRP A 89 9.36 19.89 9.37
C TRP A 89 8.65 18.82 8.53
N LEU A 90 8.84 17.54 8.87
CA LEU A 90 8.19 16.43 8.16
C LEU A 90 6.68 16.40 8.37
N ASN A 91 6.21 16.83 9.54
CA ASN A 91 4.78 16.83 9.87
C ASN A 91 4.09 18.18 9.65
N MET A 92 4.85 19.21 9.28
CA MET A 92 4.29 20.53 9.01
C MET A 92 3.36 20.48 7.78
N PRO A 93 2.14 21.07 7.87
CA PRO A 93 1.27 21.14 6.71
C PRO A 93 1.91 21.97 5.59
N ALA A 94 2.17 21.32 4.46
CA ALA A 94 2.82 21.98 3.32
C ALA A 94 1.91 22.07 2.08
N ILE A 95 1.02 21.08 1.87
CA ILE A 95 0.17 20.98 0.68
C ILE A 95 -1.26 20.71 1.14
N PHE A 96 -2.18 21.67 0.92
CA PHE A 96 -3.60 21.55 1.25
C PHE A 96 -3.88 21.07 2.68
N GLY A 97 -3.05 21.48 3.65
CA GLY A 97 -3.20 21.08 5.04
C GLY A 97 -2.60 19.70 5.39
N TYR A 98 -2.00 19.01 4.42
CA TYR A 98 -1.34 17.73 4.64
C TYR A 98 0.17 17.91 4.71
N SER A 99 0.83 17.11 5.54
CA SER A 99 2.29 17.07 5.59
C SER A 99 2.88 16.47 4.30
N LEU A 100 4.15 16.71 4.06
CA LEU A 100 4.84 16.17 2.88
C LEU A 100 4.76 14.64 2.83
N ILE A 101 4.95 13.97 3.97
CA ILE A 101 4.86 12.51 4.06
C ILE A 101 3.44 12.04 3.74
N GLN A 102 2.42 12.68 4.30
CA GLN A 102 1.03 12.33 4.03
C GLN A 102 0.68 12.53 2.55
N ALA A 103 1.14 13.61 1.94
CA ALA A 103 0.93 13.88 0.53
C ALA A 103 1.55 12.79 -0.35
N CYS A 104 2.76 12.34 -0.03
CA CYS A 104 3.42 11.24 -0.75
C CYS A 104 2.66 9.92 -0.62
N ILE A 105 2.23 9.57 0.60
CA ILE A 105 1.48 8.33 0.86
C ILE A 105 0.15 8.34 0.11
N TYR A 106 -0.61 9.43 0.18
CA TYR A 106 -1.89 9.55 -0.52
C TYR A 106 -1.72 9.52 -2.03
N SER A 107 -0.65 10.12 -2.56
CA SER A 107 -0.35 10.07 -4.00
C SER A 107 -0.11 8.63 -4.47
N VAL A 108 0.64 7.84 -3.71
CA VAL A 108 0.88 6.43 -4.01
C VAL A 108 -0.43 5.64 -3.97
N ILE A 109 -1.26 5.84 -2.94
CA ILE A 109 -2.55 5.15 -2.81
C ILE A 109 -3.47 5.50 -3.99
N ILE A 110 -3.56 6.77 -4.37
CA ILE A 110 -4.36 7.22 -5.52
C ILE A 110 -3.86 6.56 -6.80
N TYR A 111 -2.55 6.55 -7.04
CA TYR A 111 -1.95 5.91 -8.21
C TYR A 111 -2.34 4.42 -8.29
N LEU A 112 -2.18 3.69 -7.19
CA LEU A 112 -2.48 2.26 -7.14
C LEU A 112 -3.99 2.00 -7.32
N THR A 113 -4.83 2.81 -6.71
CA THR A 113 -6.28 2.72 -6.85
C THR A 113 -6.73 2.94 -8.29
N VAL A 114 -6.22 3.98 -8.93
CA VAL A 114 -6.55 4.30 -10.33
C VAL A 114 -6.08 3.20 -11.27
N THR A 115 -4.85 2.72 -11.11
CA THR A 115 -4.33 1.65 -11.98
C THR A 115 -5.13 0.35 -11.83
N ALA A 116 -5.52 0.00 -10.62
CA ALA A 116 -6.37 -1.16 -10.36
C ALA A 116 -7.76 -0.99 -11.00
N PHE A 117 -8.36 0.18 -10.87
CA PHE A 117 -9.66 0.48 -11.47
C PHE A 117 -9.61 0.44 -13.01
N MET A 118 -8.49 0.86 -13.60
CA MET A 118 -8.28 0.78 -15.04
C MET A 118 -8.01 -0.65 -15.53
N GLY A 119 -7.86 -1.63 -14.64
CA GLY A 119 -7.57 -3.01 -14.99
C GLY A 119 -6.11 -3.26 -15.35
N LYS A 120 -5.20 -2.42 -14.90
CA LYS A 120 -3.77 -2.51 -15.18
C LYS A 120 -3.00 -2.96 -13.95
N PHE A 121 -1.84 -3.58 -14.16
CA PHE A 121 -0.89 -3.86 -13.09
C PHE A 121 -0.10 -2.58 -12.76
N SER A 122 -0.10 -2.21 -11.48
CA SER A 122 0.77 -1.15 -10.98
C SER A 122 2.14 -1.73 -10.62
N TYR A 123 3.18 -0.92 -10.78
CA TYR A 123 4.53 -1.34 -10.44
C TYR A 123 5.04 -0.57 -9.23
N LEU A 124 5.43 -1.29 -8.20
CA LEU A 124 6.18 -0.76 -7.06
C LEU A 124 7.51 -1.50 -6.96
N PRO A 125 8.64 -0.80 -6.81
CA PRO A 125 9.93 -1.45 -6.67
C PRO A 125 9.92 -2.47 -5.52
N TRP A 126 10.52 -3.64 -5.74
CA TRP A 126 10.61 -4.78 -4.82
C TRP A 126 9.29 -5.48 -4.54
N VAL A 127 8.24 -4.73 -4.15
CA VAL A 127 6.93 -5.31 -3.81
C VAL A 127 6.34 -6.04 -5.01
N SER A 128 6.32 -5.39 -6.17
CA SER A 128 5.79 -5.99 -7.40
C SER A 128 6.60 -7.21 -7.85
N ASP A 129 7.91 -7.15 -7.71
CA ASP A 129 8.77 -8.26 -8.11
C ASP A 129 8.55 -9.49 -7.22
N ILE A 130 8.43 -9.29 -5.91
CA ILE A 130 8.15 -10.37 -4.96
C ILE A 130 6.78 -11.00 -5.25
N ILE A 131 5.78 -10.18 -5.50
CA ILE A 131 4.42 -10.64 -5.78
C ILE A 131 4.36 -11.45 -7.08
N LYS A 132 5.01 -10.95 -8.15
CA LYS A 132 5.04 -11.65 -9.44
C LYS A 132 5.66 -13.03 -9.36
N GLN A 133 6.64 -13.22 -8.50
CA GLN A 133 7.27 -14.53 -8.28
C GLN A 133 6.34 -15.53 -7.58
N ASN A 134 5.37 -15.04 -6.81
CA ASN A 134 4.50 -15.86 -5.97
C ASN A 134 3.07 -16.03 -6.52
N ILE A 135 2.72 -15.28 -7.54
CA ILE A 135 1.42 -15.41 -8.22
C ILE A 135 1.55 -16.42 -9.37
N ARG A 136 0.66 -17.37 -9.39
CA ARG A 136 0.53 -18.33 -10.49
C ARG A 136 -0.91 -18.47 -10.94
#